data_18b6fa2008357e1527630d5c5f3e0037
#
_entry.id   18b6fa2008357e1527630d5c5f3e0037
#
_cell.length_a   1.000
_cell.length_b   1.000
_cell.length_c   1.000
_cell.angle_alpha   90.00
_cell.angle_beta   90.00
_cell.angle_gamma   90.00
#
_symmetry.space_group_name_H-M   'P 1'
#
loop_
_entity.id
_entity.type
_entity.pdbx_description
1 polymer ?
#
loop_
_entity_poly.entity_id
_entity_poly.type
_entity_poly.pdbx_seq_one_letter_code
_entity_poly.pdbx_strand_id
1 'polypeptide(L)'
;MKIISTTFLSILLFVLTNQVFSESKNSKWVNLFNGKDLSGWHNPYSHGEFNVVKGVIELVADKKFFLAHDNQVSDFILQAEIKLPLGKANSGFLFRSQKRENGSMFGYQAEVDGSDRKWSGGLYDEGRRGWIHPKKPIENSYNKKNWKTERQEAFKRNDWNHYKIRCQGEHIQIWVNGVKTTDLKDSTDAKGFIAIQHHGEKGQVYRFRNIKILKL
;
A
#
# COMPACT_ATOMS: atom_id res chain seq x y z
N MET A 1 87.77 -0.94 -0.48
CA MET A 1 86.57 -0.50 -1.20
C MET A 1 85.38 -1.14 -0.49
N LYS A 2 84.69 -0.43 0.44
CA LYS A 2 83.59 -0.93 1.21
C LYS A 2 82.29 -0.41 0.59
N ILE A 3 81.45 -1.35 0.18
CA ILE A 3 80.12 -1.07 -0.39
C ILE A 3 79.16 -1.02 0.81
N ILE A 4 78.54 0.15 1.04
CA ILE A 4 77.46 0.37 2.03
C ILE A 4 76.14 0.11 1.33
N SER A 5 75.46 -0.97 1.75
CA SER A 5 74.12 -1.30 1.32
C SER A 5 73.08 -0.56 2.20
N THR A 6 72.30 0.35 1.58
CA THR A 6 71.25 1.12 2.25
C THR A 6 69.93 0.34 2.01
N THR A 7 69.41 -0.25 3.10
CA THR A 7 68.10 -0.91 3.11
C THR A 7 66.99 0.13 3.32
N PHE A 8 66.10 0.34 2.33
CA PHE A 8 64.91 1.16 2.47
C PHE A 8 63.83 0.34 3.14
N LEU A 9 63.43 0.77 4.32
CA LEU A 9 62.30 0.23 5.08
C LEU A 9 61.03 0.98 4.65
N SER A 10 60.20 0.34 3.82
CA SER A 10 58.89 0.85 3.43
C SER A 10 57.86 0.62 4.55
N ILE A 11 57.46 1.67 5.24
CA ILE A 11 56.37 1.64 6.22
C ILE A 11 55.04 1.72 5.46
N LEU A 12 54.35 0.58 5.44
CA LEU A 12 52.97 0.47 4.87
C LEU A 12 51.96 0.97 5.92
N LEU A 13 51.44 2.18 5.71
CA LEU A 13 50.43 2.77 6.58
C LEU A 13 49.07 2.13 6.27
N PHE A 14 48.60 1.22 7.11
CA PHE A 14 47.23 0.66 7.04
C PHE A 14 46.24 1.72 7.58
N VAL A 15 45.53 2.38 6.68
CA VAL A 15 44.39 3.23 7.04
C VAL A 15 43.18 2.31 7.29
N LEU A 16 42.90 2.05 8.57
CA LEU A 16 41.66 1.39 9.00
C LEU A 16 40.50 2.36 8.78
N THR A 17 39.81 2.23 7.66
CA THR A 17 38.51 2.87 7.46
C THR A 17 37.49 2.19 8.38
N ASN A 18 37.16 2.81 9.50
CA ASN A 18 36.00 2.45 10.29
C ASN A 18 34.74 2.67 9.45
N GLN A 19 34.24 1.62 8.81
CA GLN A 19 32.90 1.61 8.30
C GLN A 19 31.94 1.62 9.50
N VAL A 20 31.39 2.79 9.76
CA VAL A 20 30.25 2.95 10.66
C VAL A 20 29.09 2.20 10.03
N PHE A 21 28.88 0.96 10.41
CA PHE A 21 27.62 0.27 10.15
C PHE A 21 26.54 1.06 10.86
N SER A 22 25.74 1.82 10.11
CA SER A 22 24.49 2.38 10.59
C SER A 22 23.67 1.22 11.16
N GLU A 23 23.46 1.21 12.48
CA GLU A 23 22.51 0.29 13.11
C GLU A 23 21.20 0.37 12.35
N SER A 24 20.78 -0.72 11.76
CA SER A 24 19.45 -0.83 11.16
C SER A 24 18.46 -0.59 12.30
N LYS A 25 17.75 0.54 12.25
CA LYS A 25 16.61 0.80 13.14
C LYS A 25 15.78 -0.47 13.13
N ASN A 26 15.62 -1.08 14.29
CA ASN A 26 14.87 -2.32 14.48
C ASN A 26 13.40 -2.06 14.11
N SER A 27 13.10 -2.11 12.81
CA SER A 27 11.82 -1.74 12.24
C SER A 27 10.80 -2.81 12.62
N LYS A 28 9.92 -2.48 13.58
CA LYS A 28 8.92 -3.38 14.11
C LYS A 28 7.58 -3.18 13.43
N TRP A 29 6.90 -4.28 13.12
CA TRP A 29 5.51 -4.23 12.67
C TRP A 29 4.60 -3.63 13.74
N VAL A 30 3.75 -2.69 13.34
CA VAL A 30 2.73 -2.05 14.18
C VAL A 30 1.35 -2.42 13.61
N ASN A 31 0.48 -2.96 14.45
CA ASN A 31 -0.91 -3.19 14.07
C ASN A 31 -1.63 -1.84 13.99
N LEU A 32 -2.18 -1.50 12.83
CA LEU A 32 -3.06 -0.35 12.67
C LEU A 32 -4.49 -0.69 13.13
N PHE A 33 -4.88 -1.96 13.06
CA PHE A 33 -6.11 -2.48 13.63
C PHE A 33 -5.78 -3.52 14.70
N ASN A 34 -6.29 -3.32 15.91
CA ASN A 34 -6.01 -4.15 17.08
C ASN A 34 -6.88 -5.42 17.18
N GLY A 35 -7.85 -5.60 16.26
CA GLY A 35 -8.81 -6.72 16.26
C GLY A 35 -9.94 -6.60 17.28
N LYS A 36 -10.04 -5.49 18.05
CA LYS A 36 -11.01 -5.31 19.12
C LYS A 36 -11.94 -4.13 18.91
N ASP A 37 -11.37 -2.99 18.54
CA ASP A 37 -12.06 -1.73 18.36
C ASP A 37 -11.41 -0.89 17.25
N LEU A 38 -11.98 0.28 16.97
CA LEU A 38 -11.53 1.20 15.94
C LEU A 38 -10.68 2.35 16.50
N SER A 39 -10.00 2.16 17.62
CA SER A 39 -9.04 3.12 18.15
C SER A 39 -7.99 3.47 17.08
N GLY A 40 -7.79 4.76 16.82
CA GLY A 40 -6.89 5.26 15.77
C GLY A 40 -7.52 5.28 14.36
N TRP A 41 -8.83 5.02 14.24
CA TRP A 41 -9.58 5.12 12.98
C TRP A 41 -10.74 6.09 13.12
N HIS A 42 -11.02 6.88 12.10
CA HIS A 42 -12.16 7.78 12.04
C HIS A 42 -12.79 7.82 10.65
N ASN A 43 -14.07 8.16 10.62
CA ASN A 43 -14.81 8.42 9.38
C ASN A 43 -14.89 9.94 9.16
N PRO A 44 -14.21 10.51 8.14
CA PRO A 44 -14.29 11.93 7.83
C PRO A 44 -15.59 12.33 7.09
N TYR A 45 -16.49 11.38 6.85
CA TYR A 45 -17.76 11.59 6.13
C TYR A 45 -18.94 11.58 7.10
N SER A 46 -20.05 12.23 6.71
CA SER A 46 -21.32 12.24 7.48
C SER A 46 -22.20 11.00 7.22
N HIS A 47 -21.69 9.99 6.49
CA HIS A 47 -22.39 8.77 6.12
C HIS A 47 -21.44 7.58 6.17
N GLY A 48 -22.00 6.36 6.02
CA GLY A 48 -21.26 5.12 6.14
C GLY A 48 -21.24 4.59 7.57
N GLU A 49 -21.49 3.30 7.69
CA GLU A 49 -21.47 2.56 8.94
C GLU A 49 -20.23 1.69 9.00
N PHE A 50 -19.67 1.55 10.19
CA PHE A 50 -18.47 0.75 10.42
C PHE A 50 -18.49 0.17 11.83
N ASN A 51 -18.22 -1.13 11.91
CA ASN A 51 -18.27 -1.88 13.15
C ASN A 51 -17.11 -2.88 13.22
N VAL A 52 -16.81 -3.38 14.41
CA VAL A 52 -15.91 -4.51 14.62
C VAL A 52 -16.74 -5.74 15.00
N VAL A 53 -16.67 -6.78 14.19
CA VAL A 53 -17.39 -8.03 14.42
C VAL A 53 -16.38 -9.19 14.41
N LYS A 54 -16.19 -9.85 15.56
CA LYS A 54 -15.28 -11.00 15.71
C LYS A 54 -13.85 -10.76 15.12
N GLY A 55 -13.29 -9.59 15.42
CA GLY A 55 -11.92 -9.24 14.98
C GLY A 55 -11.82 -8.75 13.54
N VAL A 56 -12.93 -8.41 12.92
CA VAL A 56 -13.03 -7.93 11.54
C VAL A 56 -13.70 -6.57 11.51
N ILE A 57 -13.15 -5.61 10.77
CA ILE A 57 -13.82 -4.36 10.45
C ILE A 57 -14.86 -4.65 9.37
N GLU A 58 -16.11 -4.31 9.59
CA GLU A 58 -17.17 -4.35 8.59
C GLU A 58 -17.57 -2.92 8.21
N LEU A 59 -17.57 -2.63 6.91
CA LEU A 59 -18.05 -1.37 6.34
C LEU A 59 -19.35 -1.61 5.58
N VAL A 60 -20.35 -0.72 5.80
CA VAL A 60 -21.64 -0.73 5.10
C VAL A 60 -21.98 0.69 4.67
N ALA A 61 -22.39 0.89 3.42
CA ALA A 61 -22.81 2.19 2.93
C ALA A 61 -23.62 2.10 1.64
N ASP A 62 -24.37 3.16 1.33
CA ASP A 62 -25.04 3.39 0.05
C ASP A 62 -24.36 4.50 -0.78
N LYS A 63 -23.31 5.10 -0.23
CA LYS A 63 -22.45 6.10 -0.86
C LYS A 63 -20.99 5.83 -0.52
N LYS A 64 -20.10 6.20 -1.42
CA LYS A 64 -18.66 6.04 -1.23
C LYS A 64 -18.18 6.80 0.01
N PHE A 65 -17.44 6.09 0.88
CA PHE A 65 -16.72 6.69 2.01
C PHE A 65 -15.41 5.93 2.27
N PHE A 66 -14.56 6.55 3.06
CA PHE A 66 -13.30 5.96 3.53
C PHE A 66 -13.24 6.02 5.06
N LEU A 67 -12.88 4.91 5.67
CA LEU A 67 -12.47 4.88 7.07
C LEU A 67 -10.96 5.12 7.12
N ALA A 68 -10.52 6.21 7.73
CA ALA A 68 -9.14 6.68 7.71
C ALA A 68 -8.43 6.41 9.03
N HIS A 69 -7.15 6.01 8.97
CA HIS A 69 -6.28 5.94 10.13
C HIS A 69 -5.72 7.32 10.48
N ASP A 70 -5.62 7.65 11.77
CA ASP A 70 -5.29 9.00 12.26
C ASP A 70 -3.87 9.46 11.92
N ASN A 71 -2.93 8.53 11.77
CA ASN A 71 -1.54 8.86 11.54
C ASN A 71 -1.16 8.83 10.05
N GLN A 72 -0.38 9.83 9.65
CA GLN A 72 0.25 9.85 8.32
C GLN A 72 1.54 9.02 8.30
N VAL A 73 1.81 8.45 7.14
CA VAL A 73 3.01 7.64 6.86
C VAL A 73 3.69 8.07 5.56
N SER A 74 5.01 7.92 5.48
CA SER A 74 5.82 8.23 4.29
C SER A 74 6.33 6.95 3.63
N ASP A 75 7.43 6.40 4.14
CA ASP A 75 8.02 5.15 3.66
C ASP A 75 7.57 4.00 4.54
N PHE A 76 6.99 2.96 3.92
CA PHE A 76 6.38 1.86 4.67
C PHE A 76 6.17 0.61 3.84
N ILE A 77 5.90 -0.49 4.55
CA ILE A 77 5.21 -1.68 4.02
C ILE A 77 3.90 -1.82 4.78
N LEU A 78 2.76 -1.76 4.09
CA LEU A 78 1.44 -2.07 4.61
C LEU A 78 1.08 -3.51 4.24
N GLN A 79 0.52 -4.26 5.19
CA GLN A 79 -0.15 -5.53 4.94
C GLN A 79 -1.56 -5.45 5.48
N ALA A 80 -2.51 -5.97 4.72
CA ALA A 80 -3.92 -6.01 5.09
C ALA A 80 -4.63 -7.14 4.36
N GLU A 81 -5.74 -7.60 4.91
CA GLU A 81 -6.63 -8.54 4.25
C GLU A 81 -8.01 -7.93 4.03
N ILE A 82 -8.59 -8.21 2.87
CA ILE A 82 -9.93 -7.79 2.49
C ILE A 82 -10.73 -8.98 1.95
N LYS A 83 -12.02 -9.01 2.27
CA LYS A 83 -13.00 -9.89 1.64
C LYS A 83 -14.18 -9.04 1.14
N LEU A 84 -14.37 -9.03 -0.18
CA LEU A 84 -15.55 -8.45 -0.80
C LEU A 84 -16.67 -9.49 -0.93
N PRO A 85 -17.94 -9.08 -0.90
CA PRO A 85 -19.06 -9.94 -1.26
C PRO A 85 -19.01 -10.29 -2.75
N LEU A 86 -19.80 -11.29 -3.16
CA LEU A 86 -19.98 -11.59 -4.58
C LEU A 86 -20.66 -10.42 -5.32
N GLY A 87 -20.39 -10.32 -6.61
CA GLY A 87 -20.96 -9.29 -7.49
C GLY A 87 -19.94 -8.23 -7.89
N LYS A 88 -20.42 -7.05 -8.25
CA LYS A 88 -19.59 -5.93 -8.75
C LYS A 88 -19.02 -5.06 -7.64
N ALA A 89 -18.79 -5.62 -6.46
CA ALA A 89 -18.23 -4.87 -5.33
C ALA A 89 -16.86 -4.28 -5.70
N ASN A 90 -16.62 -3.04 -5.29
CA ASN A 90 -15.39 -2.31 -5.51
C ASN A 90 -14.92 -1.66 -4.22
N SER A 91 -13.62 -1.68 -3.97
CA SER A 91 -12.98 -1.13 -2.78
C SER A 91 -11.56 -0.68 -3.08
N GLY A 92 -10.84 -0.27 -2.05
CA GLY A 92 -9.43 0.08 -2.17
C GLY A 92 -8.78 0.36 -0.82
N PHE A 93 -7.45 0.27 -0.84
CA PHE A 93 -6.61 0.78 0.23
C PHE A 93 -6.00 2.10 -0.25
N LEU A 94 -6.44 3.22 0.34
CA LEU A 94 -5.75 4.49 0.13
C LEU A 94 -4.45 4.48 0.94
N PHE A 95 -3.41 5.07 0.37
CA PHE A 95 -2.12 5.24 1.01
C PHE A 95 -1.46 6.55 0.59
N ARG A 96 -0.70 7.16 1.47
CA ARG A 96 -0.19 8.53 1.30
C ARG A 96 -1.30 9.48 0.84
N SER A 97 -2.55 9.19 1.22
CA SER A 97 -3.70 9.95 0.77
C SER A 97 -3.83 11.27 1.52
N GLN A 98 -4.52 12.21 0.89
CA GLN A 98 -4.75 13.55 1.40
C GLN A 98 -6.24 13.74 1.74
N LYS A 99 -6.53 14.76 2.55
CA LYS A 99 -7.89 15.14 2.92
C LYS A 99 -8.15 16.57 2.48
N ARG A 100 -9.28 16.81 1.81
CA ARG A 100 -9.75 18.14 1.44
C ARG A 100 -10.38 18.83 2.66
N GLU A 101 -10.60 20.14 2.57
CA GLU A 101 -11.28 20.93 3.62
C GLU A 101 -12.65 20.38 3.98
N ASN A 102 -13.40 19.88 3.00
CA ASN A 102 -14.72 19.24 3.21
C ASN A 102 -14.63 17.81 3.77
N GLY A 103 -13.45 17.34 4.17
CA GLY A 103 -13.23 16.01 4.73
C GLY A 103 -13.01 14.89 3.72
N SER A 104 -13.31 15.12 2.42
CA SER A 104 -13.17 14.02 1.42
C SER A 104 -11.72 13.63 1.19
N MET A 105 -11.48 12.30 1.12
CA MET A 105 -10.16 11.72 0.89
C MET A 105 -9.86 11.60 -0.61
N PHE A 106 -8.57 11.77 -0.96
CA PHE A 106 -8.09 11.60 -2.34
C PHE A 106 -6.62 11.15 -2.34
N GLY A 107 -6.13 10.65 -3.47
CA GLY A 107 -4.74 10.25 -3.67
C GLY A 107 -4.58 8.78 -4.08
N TYR A 108 -3.41 8.21 -3.84
CA TYR A 108 -3.09 6.85 -4.26
C TYR A 108 -4.01 5.81 -3.63
N GLN A 109 -4.52 4.90 -4.46
CA GLN A 109 -5.34 3.77 -4.07
C GLN A 109 -4.81 2.47 -4.71
N ALA A 110 -4.52 1.49 -3.88
CA ALA A 110 -4.41 0.12 -4.33
C ALA A 110 -5.82 -0.42 -4.53
N GLU A 111 -6.18 -0.64 -5.78
CA GLU A 111 -7.52 -1.03 -6.18
C GLU A 111 -7.91 -2.42 -5.68
N VAL A 112 -9.17 -2.58 -5.27
CA VAL A 112 -9.80 -3.87 -4.98
C VAL A 112 -11.05 -4.00 -5.85
N ASP A 113 -10.96 -4.76 -6.91
CA ASP A 113 -11.95 -4.86 -7.98
C ASP A 113 -12.59 -6.26 -8.04
N GLY A 114 -13.81 -6.38 -7.56
CA GLY A 114 -14.61 -7.62 -7.65
C GLY A 114 -15.30 -7.84 -8.99
N SER A 115 -15.19 -6.89 -9.94
CA SER A 115 -15.82 -6.96 -11.25
C SER A 115 -15.03 -7.81 -12.26
N ASP A 116 -15.62 -8.05 -13.44
CA ASP A 116 -14.97 -8.76 -14.54
C ASP A 116 -13.81 -8.00 -15.18
N ARG A 117 -13.64 -6.72 -14.84
CA ARG A 117 -12.50 -5.90 -15.25
C ARG A 117 -11.18 -6.44 -14.68
N LYS A 118 -11.18 -7.10 -13.50
CA LYS A 118 -10.02 -7.75 -12.86
C LYS A 118 -8.81 -6.82 -12.68
N TRP A 119 -9.03 -5.63 -12.13
CA TRP A 119 -7.98 -4.63 -11.90
C TRP A 119 -7.51 -4.53 -10.45
N SER A 120 -7.81 -5.55 -9.63
CA SER A 120 -7.32 -5.64 -8.25
C SER A 120 -5.80 -5.56 -8.17
N GLY A 121 -5.29 -4.72 -7.27
CA GLY A 121 -3.85 -4.45 -7.14
C GLY A 121 -3.32 -3.46 -8.18
N GLY A 122 -4.17 -2.85 -9.00
CA GLY A 122 -3.82 -1.70 -9.82
C GLY A 122 -3.62 -0.46 -8.97
N LEU A 123 -2.96 0.56 -9.52
CA LEU A 123 -2.79 1.87 -8.91
C LEU A 123 -3.78 2.84 -9.53
N TYR A 124 -4.70 3.32 -8.72
CA TYR A 124 -5.65 4.38 -9.03
C TYR A 124 -5.31 5.63 -8.21
N ASP A 125 -5.53 6.80 -8.75
CA ASP A 125 -5.37 8.07 -8.04
C ASP A 125 -6.75 8.67 -7.80
N GLU A 126 -7.35 8.29 -6.67
CA GLU A 126 -8.72 8.60 -6.28
C GLU A 126 -8.95 10.10 -6.21
N GLY A 127 -10.01 10.54 -6.88
CA GLY A 127 -10.44 11.94 -6.86
C GLY A 127 -9.46 12.94 -7.48
N ARG A 128 -8.45 12.47 -8.26
CA ARG A 128 -7.43 13.33 -8.90
C ARG A 128 -7.14 12.89 -10.32
N ARG A 129 -6.19 11.97 -10.58
CA ARG A 129 -5.71 11.59 -11.93
C ARG A 129 -6.38 10.35 -12.50
N GLY A 130 -7.07 9.54 -11.67
CA GLY A 130 -7.67 8.29 -12.09
C GLY A 130 -6.65 7.15 -12.27
N TRP A 131 -6.81 6.32 -13.30
CA TRP A 131 -5.98 5.13 -13.51
C TRP A 131 -4.54 5.46 -13.93
N ILE A 132 -3.60 5.07 -13.07
CA ILE A 132 -2.16 5.15 -13.34
C ILE A 132 -1.67 3.81 -13.91
N HIS A 133 -2.11 2.69 -13.29
CA HIS A 133 -1.75 1.34 -13.71
C HIS A 133 -2.84 0.34 -13.26
N PRO A 134 -3.41 -0.49 -14.16
CA PRO A 134 -3.29 -0.42 -15.61
C PRO A 134 -3.85 0.89 -16.20
N LYS A 135 -3.61 1.17 -17.48
CA LYS A 135 -4.03 2.41 -18.17
C LYS A 135 -5.35 2.21 -18.90
N LYS A 136 -6.15 3.28 -19.03
CA LYS A 136 -7.29 3.29 -19.97
C LYS A 136 -6.85 3.72 -21.37
N PRO A 137 -7.48 3.21 -22.45
CA PRO A 137 -8.47 2.12 -22.45
C PRO A 137 -7.85 0.76 -22.13
N ILE A 138 -8.68 -0.23 -21.78
CA ILE A 138 -8.23 -1.55 -21.28
C ILE A 138 -7.42 -2.34 -22.33
N GLU A 139 -7.77 -2.21 -23.59
CA GLU A 139 -7.21 -2.98 -24.73
C GLU A 139 -5.89 -2.38 -25.26
N ASN A 140 -5.34 -1.35 -24.61
CA ASN A 140 -4.13 -0.70 -25.10
C ASN A 140 -2.89 -1.62 -25.05
N SER A 141 -1.87 -1.29 -25.85
CA SER A 141 -0.62 -2.05 -25.95
C SER A 141 0.16 -2.10 -24.62
N TYR A 142 0.06 -1.05 -23.80
CA TYR A 142 0.65 -1.00 -22.48
C TYR A 142 0.09 -2.10 -21.56
N ASN A 143 -1.25 -2.24 -21.51
CA ASN A 143 -1.89 -3.25 -20.67
C ASN A 143 -1.62 -4.66 -21.19
N LYS A 144 -1.64 -4.89 -22.49
CA LYS A 144 -1.26 -6.18 -23.10
C LYS A 144 0.12 -6.64 -22.63
N LYS A 145 1.05 -5.72 -22.47
CA LYS A 145 2.41 -6.00 -21.96
C LYS A 145 2.47 -6.12 -20.43
N ASN A 146 1.79 -5.24 -19.70
CA ASN A 146 2.01 -5.01 -18.27
C ASN A 146 0.90 -5.51 -17.35
N TRP A 147 -0.31 -5.85 -17.88
CA TRP A 147 -1.43 -6.36 -17.10
C TRP A 147 -1.87 -7.73 -17.61
N LYS A 148 -0.98 -8.73 -17.40
CA LYS A 148 -1.16 -10.10 -17.87
C LYS A 148 -2.14 -10.88 -16.99
N THR A 149 -2.57 -12.04 -17.49
CA THR A 149 -3.52 -12.95 -16.84
C THR A 149 -3.18 -13.27 -15.39
N GLU A 150 -1.89 -13.50 -15.07
CA GLU A 150 -1.44 -13.76 -13.71
C GLU A 150 -1.87 -12.64 -12.73
N ARG A 151 -1.76 -11.37 -13.13
CA ARG A 151 -2.19 -10.22 -12.32
C ARG A 151 -3.70 -10.09 -12.25
N GLN A 152 -4.39 -10.40 -13.35
CA GLN A 152 -5.85 -10.40 -13.42
C GLN A 152 -6.48 -11.45 -12.51
N GLU A 153 -5.85 -12.61 -12.37
CA GLU A 153 -6.33 -13.74 -11.57
C GLU A 153 -5.80 -13.74 -10.13
N ALA A 154 -5.01 -12.74 -9.75
CA ALA A 154 -4.44 -12.66 -8.41
C ALA A 154 -5.51 -12.50 -7.31
N PHE A 155 -6.61 -11.80 -7.58
CA PHE A 155 -7.71 -11.57 -6.64
C PHE A 155 -8.72 -12.72 -6.68
N LYS A 156 -9.07 -13.24 -5.50
CA LYS A 156 -10.06 -14.32 -5.32
C LYS A 156 -11.39 -13.74 -4.86
N ARG A 157 -12.42 -13.88 -5.67
CA ARG A 157 -13.78 -13.42 -5.33
C ARG A 157 -14.35 -14.20 -4.15
N ASN A 158 -15.08 -13.51 -3.27
CA ASN A 158 -15.72 -14.08 -2.08
C ASN A 158 -14.76 -14.81 -1.11
N ASP A 159 -13.48 -14.49 -1.17
CA ASP A 159 -12.46 -15.03 -0.27
C ASP A 159 -11.62 -13.89 0.32
N TRP A 160 -10.85 -14.21 1.36
CA TRP A 160 -9.87 -13.28 1.92
C TRP A 160 -8.69 -13.10 0.95
N ASN A 161 -8.38 -11.85 0.67
CA ASN A 161 -7.27 -11.47 -0.20
C ASN A 161 -6.24 -10.66 0.59
N HIS A 162 -5.00 -11.12 0.56
CA HIS A 162 -3.88 -10.45 1.20
C HIS A 162 -3.27 -9.40 0.26
N TYR A 163 -3.27 -8.16 0.70
CA TYR A 163 -2.59 -7.05 0.05
C TYR A 163 -1.29 -6.72 0.78
N LYS A 164 -0.22 -6.50 0.01
CA LYS A 164 1.00 -5.87 0.47
C LYS A 164 1.29 -4.65 -0.40
N ILE A 165 1.47 -3.49 0.23
CA ILE A 165 1.79 -2.23 -0.42
C ILE A 165 3.12 -1.74 0.16
N ARG A 166 4.12 -1.50 -0.69
CA ARG A 166 5.40 -0.93 -0.29
C ARG A 166 5.60 0.40 -0.99
N CYS A 167 5.87 1.43 -0.19
CA CYS A 167 6.29 2.75 -0.65
C CYS A 167 7.64 3.07 -0.05
N GLN A 168 8.62 3.40 -0.90
CA GLN A 168 9.92 3.91 -0.46
C GLN A 168 10.39 4.98 -1.45
N GLY A 169 10.54 6.23 -0.96
CA GLY A 169 10.68 7.38 -1.84
C GLY A 169 9.53 7.42 -2.85
N GLU A 170 9.83 7.55 -4.12
CA GLU A 170 8.87 7.53 -5.24
C GLU A 170 8.43 6.13 -5.69
N HIS A 171 9.08 5.06 -5.19
CA HIS A 171 8.84 3.69 -5.63
C HIS A 171 7.61 3.10 -4.95
N ILE A 172 6.61 2.76 -5.75
CA ILE A 172 5.33 2.15 -5.34
C ILE A 172 5.24 0.73 -5.89
N GLN A 173 5.03 -0.23 -4.99
CA GLN A 173 4.86 -1.63 -5.33
C GLN A 173 3.63 -2.20 -4.61
N ILE A 174 2.79 -2.96 -5.34
CA ILE A 174 1.58 -3.59 -4.81
C ILE A 174 1.60 -5.08 -5.15
N TRP A 175 1.22 -5.91 -4.18
CA TRP A 175 1.01 -7.35 -4.37
C TRP A 175 -0.40 -7.73 -3.89
N VAL A 176 -1.01 -8.64 -4.61
CA VAL A 176 -2.27 -9.30 -4.25
C VAL A 176 -2.01 -10.80 -4.18
N ASN A 177 -2.25 -11.42 -3.04
CA ASN A 177 -2.03 -12.85 -2.80
C ASN A 177 -0.63 -13.35 -3.24
N GLY A 178 0.41 -12.51 -3.02
CA GLY A 178 1.80 -12.81 -3.39
C GLY A 178 2.18 -12.42 -4.81
N VAL A 179 1.24 -12.20 -5.72
CA VAL A 179 1.49 -11.75 -7.09
C VAL A 179 1.75 -10.25 -7.11
N LYS A 180 2.90 -9.82 -7.64
CA LYS A 180 3.22 -8.39 -7.80
C LYS A 180 2.44 -7.80 -8.98
N THR A 181 1.42 -7.02 -8.68
CA THR A 181 0.49 -6.42 -9.65
C THR A 181 0.97 -5.06 -10.15
N THR A 182 1.54 -4.24 -9.26
CA THR A 182 2.04 -2.90 -9.58
C THR A 182 3.50 -2.77 -9.15
N ASP A 183 4.32 -2.16 -10.01
CA ASP A 183 5.72 -1.82 -9.75
C ASP A 183 6.10 -0.62 -10.62
N LEU A 184 6.09 0.58 -10.02
CA LEU A 184 6.35 1.83 -10.75
C LEU A 184 6.87 2.93 -9.82
N LYS A 185 7.26 4.04 -10.41
CA LYS A 185 7.66 5.26 -9.70
C LYS A 185 6.63 6.36 -9.94
N ASP A 186 6.22 7.02 -8.86
CA ASP A 186 5.37 8.20 -8.87
C ASP A 186 5.66 9.05 -7.62
N SER A 187 5.92 10.33 -7.82
CA SER A 187 6.40 11.27 -6.77
C SER A 187 5.33 12.26 -6.31
N THR A 188 4.06 12.08 -6.68
CA THR A 188 3.01 13.05 -6.40
C THR A 188 2.76 13.23 -4.90
N ASP A 189 2.74 12.14 -4.13
CA ASP A 189 2.60 12.20 -2.67
C ASP A 189 3.72 11.42 -1.99
N ALA A 190 4.49 12.12 -1.15
CA ALA A 190 5.56 11.49 -0.35
C ALA A 190 5.07 10.99 1.01
N LYS A 191 3.95 11.53 1.52
CA LYS A 191 3.40 11.24 2.85
C LYS A 191 1.88 11.45 2.85
N GLY A 192 1.15 10.72 3.69
CA GLY A 192 -0.28 10.89 3.88
C GLY A 192 -0.92 9.76 4.68
N PHE A 193 -2.24 9.73 4.67
CA PHE A 193 -3.03 8.79 5.46
C PHE A 193 -3.17 7.42 4.77
N ILE A 194 -3.41 6.39 5.60
CA ILE A 194 -3.93 5.10 5.18
C ILE A 194 -5.44 5.12 5.38
N ALA A 195 -6.21 4.64 4.40
CA ALA A 195 -7.66 4.49 4.57
C ALA A 195 -8.18 3.25 3.81
N ILE A 196 -9.33 2.74 4.24
CA ILE A 196 -10.04 1.63 3.62
C ILE A 196 -11.39 2.12 3.09
N GLN A 197 -11.78 1.62 1.91
CA GLN A 197 -12.92 2.12 1.17
C GLN A 197 -14.13 1.20 1.24
N HIS A 198 -15.34 1.79 1.38
CA HIS A 198 -16.58 1.26 0.83
C HIS A 198 -16.99 2.09 -0.36
N HIS A 199 -17.19 1.48 -1.53
CA HIS A 199 -17.46 2.23 -2.76
C HIS A 199 -18.91 2.71 -2.88
N GLY A 200 -19.84 2.14 -2.07
CA GLY A 200 -21.21 2.60 -1.97
C GLY A 200 -22.25 1.64 -2.55
N GLU A 201 -21.90 0.37 -2.77
CA GLU A 201 -22.85 -0.65 -3.20
C GLU A 201 -23.80 -1.01 -2.07
N LYS A 202 -25.04 -0.55 -2.19
CA LYS A 202 -26.08 -0.67 -1.16
C LYS A 202 -26.32 -2.13 -0.74
N GLY A 203 -26.38 -2.35 0.58
CA GLY A 203 -26.66 -3.66 1.17
C GLY A 203 -25.46 -4.63 1.16
N GLN A 204 -24.29 -4.19 0.70
CA GLN A 204 -23.07 -5.00 0.72
C GLN A 204 -22.22 -4.71 1.95
N VAL A 205 -21.59 -5.75 2.51
CA VAL A 205 -20.69 -5.65 3.66
C VAL A 205 -19.28 -5.95 3.21
N TYR A 206 -18.37 -4.97 3.37
CA TYR A 206 -16.95 -5.11 3.05
C TYR A 206 -16.18 -5.39 4.33
N ARG A 207 -15.30 -6.38 4.30
CA ARG A 207 -14.63 -6.91 5.47
C ARG A 207 -13.13 -6.74 5.38
N PHE A 208 -12.52 -6.20 6.45
CA PHE A 208 -11.08 -5.96 6.55
C PHE A 208 -10.53 -6.52 7.86
N ARG A 209 -9.31 -7.06 7.83
CA ARG A 209 -8.59 -7.53 9.01
C ARG A 209 -7.08 -7.52 8.81
N ASN A 210 -6.33 -7.82 9.86
CA ASN A 210 -4.87 -7.99 9.82
C ASN A 210 -4.13 -6.79 9.22
N ILE A 211 -4.62 -5.57 9.52
CA ILE A 211 -4.05 -4.33 8.99
C ILE A 211 -2.85 -3.95 9.86
N LYS A 212 -1.65 -4.02 9.30
CA LYS A 212 -0.40 -3.69 9.99
C LYS A 212 0.59 -3.00 9.07
N ILE A 213 1.49 -2.22 9.66
CA ILE A 213 2.49 -1.43 8.94
C ILE A 213 3.89 -1.63 9.51
N LEU A 214 4.87 -1.60 8.64
CA LEU A 214 6.30 -1.51 8.95
C LEU A 214 6.79 -0.19 8.37
N LYS A 215 7.29 0.72 9.21
CA LYS A 215 7.94 1.96 8.75
C LYS A 215 9.36 1.63 8.27
N LEU A 216 9.73 2.15 7.09
CA LEU A 216 11.04 1.98 6.45
C LEU A 216 11.98 3.14 6.76
#